data_5fb89d888d7991d4b64b8c952ef148d8
#
_entry.id   5fb89d888d7991d4b64b8c952ef148d8
#
_cell.length_a   1.000
_cell.length_b   1.000
_cell.length_c   1.000
_cell.angle_alpha   90.00
_cell.angle_beta   90.00
_cell.angle_gamma   90.00
#
_symmetry.space_group_name_H-M   'P 1'
#
loop_
_entity.id
_entity.type
_entity.pdbx_description
1 polymer ?
#
loop_
_entity_poly.entity_id
_entity_poly.type
_entity_poly.pdbx_seq_one_letter_code
_entity_poly.pdbx_strand_id
1 'polypeptide(L)'
;MILQHDSWKEYIKQRRKEHNVNRNENELIELIKHETIRNNSDNISRTIAYQNYYFRMNSIQWSFLASMVSRNAGYNMTDLENQNFINGLSLKQRKQLYLTYERANWIIFSDAFPQLLLFEFSVKQNKPLFYLLKHFSVSSFMEIEWEKYWTNRDHVRLVYSLIINEQNMIEKPVIQDEYFKHEVFDTLSYKLQEQLKLSSVIFPNLLGEVYGMSIFQFQEIDKRIQIGKQLYSILFHEDLHHLFCEFAKQITHSGSRNDYEEIVGFPTSNNPKLRDVYPIIPHKRTKSFDWYNSTVFQQGWYKKEHYSDQFKFKETFLMKQDLMMSLLKMKSLFK
;
A
#
# COMPACT_ATOMS: atom_id res chain seq x y z
N MET A 1 25.45 6.24 -19.53
CA MET A 1 25.84 7.53 -18.91
C MET A 1 24.74 7.88 -17.91
N ILE A 2 24.98 7.65 -16.62
CA ILE A 2 24.02 7.98 -15.55
C ILE A 2 24.13 9.49 -15.37
N LEU A 3 23.15 10.23 -15.88
CA LEU A 3 23.01 11.65 -15.60
C LEU A 3 22.94 11.81 -14.07
N GLN A 4 23.80 12.63 -13.49
CA GLN A 4 23.77 12.93 -12.07
C GLN A 4 22.39 13.48 -11.69
N HIS A 5 21.93 13.20 -10.48
CA HIS A 5 20.58 13.53 -9.98
C HIS A 5 20.16 15.00 -10.19
N ASP A 6 21.11 15.91 -10.12
CA ASP A 6 20.87 17.34 -10.34
C ASP A 6 20.53 17.67 -11.79
N SER A 7 21.04 16.91 -12.78
CA SER A 7 20.70 17.12 -14.19
C SER A 7 19.27 16.76 -14.52
N TRP A 8 18.66 15.78 -13.81
CA TRP A 8 17.24 15.43 -13.96
C TRP A 8 16.31 16.51 -13.39
N LYS A 9 16.68 17.15 -12.28
CA LYS A 9 15.93 18.29 -11.73
C LYS A 9 15.89 19.47 -12.70
N GLU A 10 17.02 19.79 -13.30
CA GLU A 10 17.12 20.84 -14.32
C GLU A 10 16.28 20.49 -15.57
N TYR A 11 16.36 19.26 -16.07
CA TYR A 11 15.57 18.77 -17.19
C TYR A 11 14.06 18.90 -16.93
N ILE A 12 13.58 18.49 -15.77
CA ILE A 12 12.16 18.60 -15.41
C ILE A 12 11.74 20.06 -15.26
N LYS A 13 12.56 20.90 -14.64
CA LYS A 13 12.30 22.33 -14.50
C LYS A 13 12.19 23.02 -15.86
N GLN A 14 13.03 22.64 -16.80
CA GLN A 14 12.97 23.12 -18.19
C GLN A 14 11.69 22.64 -18.89
N ARG A 15 11.38 21.34 -18.81
CA ARG A 15 10.13 20.77 -19.38
C ARG A 15 8.87 21.43 -18.83
N ARG A 16 8.81 21.71 -17.52
CA ARG A 16 7.67 22.41 -16.91
C ARG A 16 7.49 23.84 -17.43
N LYS A 17 8.57 24.51 -17.84
CA LYS A 17 8.52 25.85 -18.44
C LYS A 17 8.07 25.83 -19.90
N GLU A 18 8.43 24.79 -20.63
CA GLU A 18 8.18 24.67 -22.08
C GLU A 18 6.73 24.21 -22.40
N HIS A 19 5.99 23.68 -21.41
CA HIS A 19 4.65 23.14 -21.65
C HIS A 19 3.58 23.96 -20.94
N ASN A 20 2.90 24.81 -21.69
CA ASN A 20 1.57 25.31 -21.29
C ASN A 20 0.56 24.17 -21.47
N VAL A 21 -0.23 23.90 -20.44
CA VAL A 21 -1.28 22.88 -20.46
C VAL A 21 -2.34 23.32 -21.48
N ASN A 22 -2.55 22.51 -22.51
CA ASN A 22 -3.57 22.74 -23.50
C ASN A 22 -4.96 22.25 -23.05
N ARG A 23 -6.00 22.52 -23.85
CA ARG A 23 -7.38 22.14 -23.51
C ARG A 23 -7.54 20.63 -23.27
N ASN A 24 -6.99 19.80 -24.15
CA ASN A 24 -7.10 18.35 -24.04
C ASN A 24 -6.37 17.81 -22.81
N GLU A 25 -5.27 18.41 -22.40
CA GLU A 25 -4.53 18.07 -21.19
C GLU A 25 -5.31 18.47 -19.93
N ASN A 26 -6.02 19.61 -19.95
CA ASN A 26 -6.92 19.98 -18.85
C ASN A 26 -8.08 18.98 -18.70
N GLU A 27 -8.69 18.56 -19.80
CA GLU A 27 -9.72 17.53 -19.79
C GLU A 27 -9.18 16.19 -19.24
N LEU A 28 -7.96 15.81 -19.61
CA LEU A 28 -7.27 14.63 -19.08
C LEU A 28 -7.00 14.73 -17.57
N ILE A 29 -6.54 15.90 -17.10
CA ILE A 29 -6.31 16.14 -15.66
C ILE A 29 -7.60 15.97 -14.88
N GLU A 30 -8.71 16.57 -15.34
CA GLU A 30 -10.00 16.44 -14.65
C GLU A 30 -10.56 15.02 -14.71
N LEU A 31 -10.39 14.30 -15.81
CA LEU A 31 -10.75 12.89 -15.93
C LEU A 31 -9.98 12.04 -14.89
N ILE A 32 -8.66 12.21 -14.80
CA ILE A 32 -7.82 11.45 -13.85
C ILE A 32 -8.20 11.78 -12.40
N LYS A 33 -8.48 13.04 -12.08
CA LYS A 33 -8.96 13.45 -10.75
C LYS A 33 -10.28 12.76 -10.42
N HIS A 34 -11.25 12.80 -11.33
CA HIS A 34 -12.56 12.16 -11.13
C HIS A 34 -12.42 10.65 -10.92
N GLU A 35 -11.67 9.97 -11.79
CA GLU A 35 -11.42 8.53 -11.64
C GLU A 35 -10.71 8.17 -10.32
N THR A 36 -9.78 9.01 -9.90
CA THR A 36 -9.09 8.82 -8.61
C THR A 36 -10.07 8.95 -7.44
N ILE A 37 -10.91 9.97 -7.42
CA ILE A 37 -11.92 10.17 -6.36
C ILE A 37 -12.91 9.01 -6.34
N ARG A 38 -13.42 8.60 -7.50
CA ARG A 38 -14.38 7.51 -7.64
C ARG A 38 -13.87 6.19 -7.07
N ASN A 39 -12.60 5.86 -7.35
CA ASN A 39 -11.99 4.61 -6.93
C ASN A 39 -11.34 4.68 -5.54
N ASN A 40 -11.32 5.86 -4.90
CA ASN A 40 -10.75 6.07 -3.56
C ASN A 40 -11.82 6.14 -2.44
N SER A 41 -12.95 5.50 -2.64
CA SER A 41 -14.08 5.58 -1.70
C SER A 41 -13.85 4.73 -0.43
N ASP A 42 -13.35 3.51 -0.59
CA ASP A 42 -13.07 2.57 0.49
C ASP A 42 -11.91 1.61 0.11
N ASN A 43 -11.49 0.78 1.05
CA ASN A 43 -10.43 -0.19 0.82
C ASN A 43 -10.75 -1.16 -0.33
N ILE A 44 -11.98 -1.62 -0.46
CA ILE A 44 -12.40 -2.56 -1.51
C ILE A 44 -12.26 -1.90 -2.88
N SER A 45 -12.75 -0.68 -3.03
CA SER A 45 -12.68 0.07 -4.30
C SER A 45 -11.22 0.29 -4.72
N ARG A 46 -10.34 0.68 -3.79
CA ARG A 46 -8.90 0.86 -4.04
C ARG A 46 -8.23 -0.44 -4.46
N THR A 47 -8.48 -1.52 -3.73
CA THR A 47 -7.92 -2.85 -4.01
C THR A 47 -8.28 -3.32 -5.42
N ILE A 48 -9.57 -3.21 -5.79
CA ILE A 48 -10.07 -3.59 -7.12
C ILE A 48 -9.47 -2.69 -8.21
N ALA A 49 -9.37 -1.38 -7.97
CA ALA A 49 -8.80 -0.45 -8.94
C ALA A 49 -7.33 -0.76 -9.26
N TYR A 50 -6.51 -1.03 -8.25
CA TYR A 50 -5.12 -1.46 -8.43
C TYR A 50 -5.02 -2.81 -9.15
N GLN A 51 -5.85 -3.78 -8.78
CA GLN A 51 -5.90 -5.10 -9.42
C GLN A 51 -6.26 -4.99 -10.89
N ASN A 52 -7.33 -4.27 -11.21
CA ASN A 52 -7.78 -4.07 -12.58
C ASN A 52 -6.75 -3.31 -13.41
N TYR A 53 -6.05 -2.35 -12.80
CA TYR A 53 -4.96 -1.66 -13.48
C TYR A 53 -3.84 -2.64 -13.84
N TYR A 54 -3.38 -3.48 -12.90
CA TYR A 54 -2.34 -4.46 -13.16
C TYR A 54 -2.69 -5.41 -14.30
N PHE A 55 -3.92 -5.93 -14.34
CA PHE A 55 -4.31 -6.86 -15.39
C PHE A 55 -4.44 -6.20 -16.78
N ARG A 56 -4.51 -4.87 -16.85
CA ARG A 56 -4.42 -4.12 -18.12
C ARG A 56 -2.98 -3.68 -18.46
N MET A 57 -2.19 -3.36 -17.44
CA MET A 57 -0.86 -2.74 -17.56
C MET A 57 0.14 -3.48 -16.66
N ASN A 58 0.36 -4.78 -16.94
CA ASN A 58 1.17 -5.68 -16.10
C ASN A 58 2.66 -5.29 -15.98
N SER A 59 3.13 -4.41 -16.86
CA SER A 59 4.47 -3.82 -16.75
C SER A 59 4.67 -2.98 -15.49
N ILE A 60 3.58 -2.49 -14.87
CA ILE A 60 3.64 -1.74 -13.61
C ILE A 60 3.34 -2.67 -12.43
N GLN A 61 4.32 -3.50 -12.09
CA GLN A 61 4.22 -4.56 -11.08
C GLN A 61 3.82 -4.03 -9.69
N TRP A 62 4.21 -2.80 -9.34
CA TRP A 62 3.82 -2.19 -8.08
C TRP A 62 2.29 -2.15 -7.87
N SER A 63 1.50 -2.00 -8.94
CA SER A 63 0.04 -1.94 -8.81
C SER A 63 -0.57 -3.26 -8.30
N PHE A 64 0.03 -4.41 -8.63
CA PHE A 64 -0.38 -5.69 -8.07
C PHE A 64 0.07 -5.85 -6.62
N LEU A 65 1.29 -5.42 -6.29
CA LEU A 65 1.76 -5.36 -4.91
C LEU A 65 0.81 -4.50 -4.06
N ALA A 66 0.47 -3.31 -4.52
CA ALA A 66 -0.45 -2.40 -3.83
C ALA A 66 -1.84 -3.03 -3.65
N SER A 67 -2.36 -3.74 -4.64
CA SER A 67 -3.63 -4.48 -4.53
C SER A 67 -3.57 -5.55 -3.44
N MET A 68 -2.55 -6.39 -3.43
CA MET A 68 -2.43 -7.49 -2.47
C MET A 68 -2.15 -7.01 -1.05
N VAL A 69 -1.37 -5.94 -0.87
CA VAL A 69 -1.16 -5.29 0.44
C VAL A 69 -2.43 -4.58 0.91
N SER A 70 -3.14 -3.87 0.03
CA SER A 70 -4.43 -3.25 0.35
C SER A 70 -5.48 -4.28 0.78
N ARG A 71 -5.50 -5.46 0.14
CA ARG A 71 -6.35 -6.59 0.53
C ARG A 71 -6.11 -7.02 1.97
N ASN A 72 -4.84 -7.13 2.38
CA ASN A 72 -4.46 -7.41 3.76
C ASN A 72 -4.90 -6.30 4.74
N ALA A 73 -4.80 -5.04 4.34
CA ALA A 73 -5.30 -3.94 5.17
C ALA A 73 -6.83 -4.06 5.41
N GLY A 74 -7.60 -4.47 4.40
CA GLY A 74 -9.03 -4.76 4.53
C GLY A 74 -9.30 -5.86 5.57
N TYR A 75 -8.56 -6.95 5.53
CA TYR A 75 -8.66 -8.03 6.52
C TYR A 75 -8.34 -7.55 7.94
N ASN A 76 -7.28 -6.78 8.11
CA ASN A 76 -6.91 -6.21 9.41
C ASN A 76 -7.98 -5.22 9.95
N MET A 77 -8.64 -4.48 9.06
CA MET A 77 -9.74 -3.60 9.46
C MET A 77 -10.93 -4.40 10.00
N THR A 78 -11.32 -5.48 9.33
CA THR A 78 -12.47 -6.30 9.76
C THR A 78 -12.18 -7.18 10.96
N ASP A 79 -10.92 -7.56 11.19
CA ASP A 79 -10.49 -8.21 12.43
C ASP A 79 -10.89 -7.40 13.66
N LEU A 80 -10.86 -6.06 13.58
CA LEU A 80 -11.23 -5.17 14.68
C LEU A 80 -12.70 -5.34 15.12
N GLU A 81 -13.54 -5.89 14.27
CA GLU A 81 -14.95 -6.20 14.56
C GLU A 81 -15.19 -7.69 14.88
N ASN A 82 -14.13 -8.48 15.01
CA ASN A 82 -14.20 -9.82 15.55
C ASN A 82 -14.43 -9.80 17.08
N GLN A 83 -15.17 -10.80 17.61
CA GLN A 83 -15.54 -10.85 19.03
C GLN A 83 -14.34 -10.76 19.98
N ASN A 84 -13.19 -11.34 19.63
CA ASN A 84 -11.99 -11.28 20.48
C ASN A 84 -11.43 -9.85 20.57
N PHE A 85 -11.43 -9.11 19.45
CA PHE A 85 -11.01 -7.70 19.43
C PHE A 85 -12.03 -6.81 20.14
N ILE A 86 -13.33 -7.08 20.00
CA ILE A 86 -14.40 -6.37 20.71
C ILE A 86 -14.21 -6.54 22.23
N ASN A 87 -13.92 -7.73 22.68
CA ASN A 87 -13.71 -8.00 24.11
C ASN A 87 -12.38 -7.40 24.63
N GLY A 88 -11.30 -7.47 23.83
CA GLY A 88 -9.96 -7.03 24.24
C GLY A 88 -9.67 -5.54 24.08
N LEU A 89 -10.35 -4.86 23.14
CA LEU A 89 -10.14 -3.43 22.84
C LEU A 89 -11.43 -2.62 23.06
N SER A 90 -11.31 -1.38 23.50
CA SER A 90 -12.44 -0.46 23.55
C SER A 90 -12.88 -0.04 22.15
N LEU A 91 -14.12 0.39 22.01
CA LEU A 91 -14.64 0.94 20.74
C LEU A 91 -13.77 2.09 20.22
N LYS A 92 -13.28 2.98 21.12
CA LYS A 92 -12.38 4.06 20.77
C LYS A 92 -11.10 3.53 20.14
N GLN A 93 -10.44 2.54 20.75
CA GLN A 93 -9.20 1.95 20.26
C GLN A 93 -9.38 1.28 18.87
N ARG A 94 -10.45 0.50 18.70
CA ARG A 94 -10.78 -0.15 17.43
C ARG A 94 -11.01 0.88 16.33
N LYS A 95 -11.80 1.94 16.62
CA LYS A 95 -12.05 3.03 15.67
C LYS A 95 -10.77 3.76 15.28
N GLN A 96 -9.86 4.01 16.21
CA GLN A 96 -8.58 4.68 15.94
C GLN A 96 -7.67 3.83 15.05
N LEU A 97 -7.56 2.53 15.32
CA LEU A 97 -6.83 1.58 14.46
C LEU A 97 -7.41 1.55 13.04
N TYR A 98 -8.74 1.43 12.91
CA TYR A 98 -9.42 1.48 11.61
C TYR A 98 -9.09 2.78 10.85
N LEU A 99 -9.23 3.93 11.51
CA LEU A 99 -8.94 5.23 10.89
C LEU A 99 -7.49 5.38 10.45
N THR A 100 -6.55 4.78 11.18
CA THR A 100 -5.13 4.76 10.80
C THR A 100 -4.90 4.00 9.49
N TYR A 101 -5.45 2.78 9.38
CA TYR A 101 -5.39 2.01 8.14
C TYR A 101 -6.06 2.74 6.98
N GLU A 102 -7.27 3.24 7.22
CA GLU A 102 -8.07 3.88 6.19
C GLU A 102 -7.40 5.17 5.69
N ARG A 103 -6.84 5.98 6.60
CA ARG A 103 -6.13 7.20 6.26
C ARG A 103 -4.87 6.94 5.45
N ALA A 104 -4.06 5.97 5.85
CA ALA A 104 -2.83 5.61 5.13
C ALA A 104 -3.15 5.13 3.70
N ASN A 105 -4.09 4.20 3.56
CA ASN A 105 -4.49 3.67 2.26
C ASN A 105 -5.08 4.74 1.34
N TRP A 106 -5.91 5.65 1.89
CA TRP A 106 -6.48 6.75 1.14
C TRP A 106 -5.41 7.71 0.60
N ILE A 107 -4.38 8.04 1.41
CA ILE A 107 -3.28 8.93 1.01
C ILE A 107 -2.46 8.27 -0.10
N ILE A 108 -2.05 7.02 0.09
CA ILE A 108 -1.26 6.26 -0.89
C ILE A 108 -2.01 6.20 -2.23
N PHE A 109 -3.31 5.87 -2.20
CA PHE A 109 -4.11 5.80 -3.41
C PHE A 109 -4.25 7.17 -4.10
N SER A 110 -4.50 8.23 -3.34
CA SER A 110 -4.63 9.60 -3.86
C SER A 110 -3.37 10.08 -4.59
N ASP A 111 -2.20 9.58 -4.19
CA ASP A 111 -0.92 9.90 -4.81
C ASP A 111 -0.59 8.96 -5.99
N ALA A 112 -0.73 7.66 -5.78
CA ALA A 112 -0.25 6.66 -6.73
C ALA A 112 -1.19 6.46 -7.93
N PHE A 113 -2.51 6.46 -7.72
CA PHE A 113 -3.45 6.11 -8.80
C PHE A 113 -3.43 7.11 -9.97
N PRO A 114 -3.33 8.44 -9.76
CA PRO A 114 -3.11 9.38 -10.86
C PRO A 114 -1.83 9.10 -11.66
N GLN A 115 -0.76 8.66 -11.01
CA GLN A 115 0.50 8.31 -11.68
C GLN A 115 0.30 7.12 -12.61
N LEU A 116 -0.42 6.09 -12.15
CA LEU A 116 -0.75 4.90 -12.93
C LEU A 116 -1.58 5.27 -14.17
N LEU A 117 -2.65 6.04 -13.99
CA LEU A 117 -3.51 6.46 -15.10
C LEU A 117 -2.73 7.31 -16.10
N LEU A 118 -1.89 8.22 -15.63
CA LEU A 118 -1.09 9.08 -16.51
C LEU A 118 -0.08 8.26 -17.32
N PHE A 119 0.51 7.21 -16.73
CA PHE A 119 1.35 6.28 -17.48
C PHE A 119 0.55 5.55 -18.56
N GLU A 120 -0.65 5.03 -18.26
CA GLU A 120 -1.53 4.38 -19.23
C GLU A 120 -1.87 5.32 -20.42
N PHE A 121 -2.18 6.58 -20.13
CA PHE A 121 -2.42 7.59 -21.18
C PHE A 121 -1.14 7.93 -21.95
N SER A 122 0.01 7.99 -21.29
CA SER A 122 1.31 8.20 -21.96
C SER A 122 1.61 7.09 -22.96
N VAL A 123 1.34 5.83 -22.60
CA VAL A 123 1.50 4.68 -23.51
C VAL A 123 0.53 4.76 -24.67
N LYS A 124 -0.76 5.06 -24.42
CA LYS A 124 -1.77 5.18 -25.48
C LYS A 124 -1.46 6.29 -26.49
N GLN A 125 -0.87 7.40 -26.03
CA GLN A 125 -0.49 8.53 -26.88
C GLN A 125 0.94 8.42 -27.44
N ASN A 126 1.69 7.40 -27.04
CA ASN A 126 3.12 7.25 -27.33
C ASN A 126 3.93 8.51 -27.01
N LYS A 127 3.58 9.19 -25.91
CA LYS A 127 4.18 10.44 -25.47
C LYS A 127 4.26 10.51 -23.95
N PRO A 128 5.41 10.82 -23.32
CA PRO A 128 5.50 10.98 -21.88
C PRO A 128 4.72 12.23 -21.43
N LEU A 129 3.80 12.04 -20.49
CA LEU A 129 2.93 13.08 -19.95
C LEU A 129 3.27 13.42 -18.48
N PHE A 130 4.42 12.98 -17.97
CA PHE A 130 4.74 13.02 -16.53
C PHE A 130 4.91 14.43 -15.98
N TYR A 131 5.15 15.45 -16.82
CA TYR A 131 5.10 16.86 -16.43
C TYR A 131 3.73 17.30 -15.89
N LEU A 132 2.66 16.52 -16.14
CA LEU A 132 1.32 16.76 -15.59
C LEU A 132 1.18 16.25 -14.14
N LEU A 133 2.11 15.47 -13.62
CA LEU A 133 2.06 14.92 -12.24
C LEU A 133 1.93 16.01 -11.17
N LYS A 134 2.49 17.20 -11.42
CA LYS A 134 2.35 18.38 -10.56
C LYS A 134 0.88 18.78 -10.27
N HIS A 135 -0.06 18.47 -11.17
CA HIS A 135 -1.48 18.80 -11.03
C HIS A 135 -2.22 17.82 -10.08
N PHE A 136 -1.57 16.72 -9.71
CA PHE A 136 -2.09 15.71 -8.79
C PHE A 136 -1.36 15.76 -7.43
N SER A 137 -0.49 16.75 -7.22
CA SER A 137 0.34 16.88 -6.01
C SER A 137 1.22 15.64 -5.75
N VAL A 138 1.69 15.01 -6.80
CA VAL A 138 2.69 13.96 -6.75
C VAL A 138 4.07 14.58 -6.53
N SER A 139 4.94 13.88 -5.81
CA SER A 139 6.29 14.36 -5.50
C SER A 139 7.13 14.56 -6.75
N SER A 140 8.02 15.55 -6.72
CA SER A 140 9.00 15.76 -7.79
C SER A 140 9.95 14.57 -7.97
N PHE A 141 10.11 13.74 -6.92
CA PHE A 141 10.80 12.47 -6.99
C PHE A 141 10.16 11.53 -8.00
N MET A 142 8.84 11.34 -7.94
CA MET A 142 8.15 10.41 -8.84
C MET A 142 8.10 10.93 -10.29
N GLU A 143 8.03 12.23 -10.51
CA GLU A 143 8.15 12.79 -11.85
C GLU A 143 9.49 12.40 -12.51
N ILE A 144 10.59 12.49 -11.74
CA ILE A 144 11.92 12.06 -12.18
C ILE A 144 11.96 10.55 -12.47
N GLU A 145 11.42 9.73 -11.58
CA GLU A 145 11.51 8.27 -11.71
C GLU A 145 10.62 7.74 -12.85
N TRP A 146 9.46 8.35 -13.13
CA TRP A 146 8.64 8.03 -14.29
C TRP A 146 9.32 8.38 -15.61
N GLU A 147 9.99 9.54 -15.72
CA GLU A 147 10.76 9.92 -16.91
C GLU A 147 11.93 8.95 -17.16
N LYS A 148 12.62 8.54 -16.10
CA LYS A 148 13.66 7.49 -16.19
C LYS A 148 13.07 6.16 -16.66
N TYR A 149 11.94 5.75 -16.08
CA TYR A 149 11.28 4.52 -16.47
C TYR A 149 10.81 4.57 -17.93
N TRP A 150 10.30 5.70 -18.38
CA TRP A 150 9.91 5.86 -19.80
C TRP A 150 11.07 5.60 -20.75
N THR A 151 12.27 6.02 -20.38
CA THR A 151 13.49 5.88 -21.18
C THR A 151 14.14 4.50 -21.05
N ASN A 152 14.25 3.98 -19.82
CA ASN A 152 15.12 2.82 -19.51
C ASN A 152 14.34 1.53 -19.32
N ARG A 153 13.04 1.60 -19.04
CA ARG A 153 12.17 0.45 -18.73
C ARG A 153 12.67 -0.42 -17.57
N ASP A 154 13.35 0.19 -16.60
CA ASP A 154 13.79 -0.51 -15.38
C ASP A 154 12.61 -0.71 -14.42
N HIS A 155 11.96 -1.88 -14.54
CA HIS A 155 10.78 -2.24 -13.76
C HIS A 155 11.06 -2.32 -12.26
N VAL A 156 12.20 -2.91 -11.87
CA VAL A 156 12.56 -3.07 -10.46
C VAL A 156 12.80 -1.71 -9.80
N ARG A 157 13.51 -0.82 -10.49
CA ARG A 157 13.74 0.54 -10.03
C ARG A 157 12.41 1.28 -9.84
N LEU A 158 11.49 1.19 -10.80
CA LEU A 158 10.19 1.86 -10.67
C LEU A 158 9.39 1.32 -9.49
N VAL A 159 9.34 0.00 -9.28
CA VAL A 159 8.67 -0.58 -8.10
C VAL A 159 9.26 -0.04 -6.81
N TYR A 160 10.59 -0.01 -6.69
CA TYR A 160 11.26 0.53 -5.51
C TYR A 160 10.98 2.02 -5.33
N SER A 161 10.94 2.80 -6.42
CA SER A 161 10.58 4.23 -6.39
C SER A 161 9.17 4.45 -5.87
N LEU A 162 8.20 3.67 -6.33
CA LEU A 162 6.82 3.75 -5.86
C LEU A 162 6.70 3.34 -4.38
N ILE A 163 7.42 2.30 -3.92
CA ILE A 163 7.49 1.91 -2.51
C ILE A 163 8.12 3.04 -1.67
N ILE A 164 9.23 3.62 -2.11
CA ILE A 164 9.88 4.74 -1.42
C ILE A 164 8.92 5.92 -1.31
N ASN A 165 8.25 6.26 -2.40
CA ASN A 165 7.32 7.39 -2.42
C ASN A 165 6.13 7.17 -1.48
N GLU A 166 5.46 6.02 -1.53
CA GLU A 166 4.29 5.74 -0.66
C GLU A 166 4.64 5.84 0.82
N GLN A 167 5.83 5.34 1.23
CA GLN A 167 6.26 5.38 2.61
C GLN A 167 6.57 6.82 3.09
N ASN A 168 7.12 7.66 2.20
CA ASN A 168 7.33 9.07 2.49
C ASN A 168 6.02 9.86 2.50
N MET A 169 5.04 9.50 1.65
CA MET A 169 3.74 10.17 1.61
C MET A 169 2.92 10.00 2.89
N ILE A 170 3.06 8.86 3.59
CA ILE A 170 2.36 8.62 4.86
C ILE A 170 3.15 9.08 6.09
N GLU A 171 4.43 9.42 5.95
CA GLU A 171 5.31 9.73 7.08
C GLU A 171 4.75 10.87 7.95
N LYS A 172 4.53 12.06 7.38
CA LYS A 172 3.99 13.21 8.13
C LYS A 172 2.51 13.08 8.48
N PRO A 173 1.60 12.71 7.55
CA PRO A 173 0.16 12.78 7.81
C PRO A 173 -0.41 11.56 8.55
N VAL A 174 0.40 10.54 8.84
CA VAL A 174 -0.01 9.33 9.58
C VAL A 174 0.99 8.97 10.67
N ILE A 175 2.25 8.71 10.32
CA ILE A 175 3.24 8.18 11.28
C ILE A 175 3.65 9.24 12.31
N GLN A 176 3.91 10.46 11.85
CA GLN A 176 4.33 11.60 12.68
C GLN A 176 3.15 12.48 13.12
N ASP A 177 1.95 12.21 12.69
CA ASP A 177 0.76 12.96 13.09
C ASP A 177 0.50 12.77 14.59
N GLU A 178 0.37 13.87 15.33
CA GLU A 178 0.24 13.85 16.80
C GLU A 178 -0.94 13.00 17.27
N TYR A 179 -2.07 13.05 16.55
CA TYR A 179 -3.26 12.28 16.92
C TYR A 179 -2.98 10.77 16.81
N PHE A 180 -2.49 10.29 15.65
CA PHE A 180 -2.21 8.87 15.46
C PHE A 180 -1.05 8.39 16.34
N LYS A 181 -0.05 9.25 16.55
CA LYS A 181 1.09 8.94 17.43
C LYS A 181 0.61 8.63 18.85
N HIS A 182 -0.11 9.53 19.47
CA HIS A 182 -0.57 9.35 20.85
C HIS A 182 -1.68 8.30 20.98
N GLU A 183 -2.64 8.29 20.09
CA GLU A 183 -3.83 7.45 20.21
C GLU A 183 -3.61 6.00 19.70
N VAL A 184 -2.58 5.77 18.90
CA VAL A 184 -2.28 4.43 18.34
C VAL A 184 -0.86 3.98 18.65
N PHE A 185 0.15 4.65 18.08
CA PHE A 185 1.53 4.16 18.09
C PHE A 185 2.19 4.17 19.48
N ASP A 186 1.85 5.11 20.35
CA ASP A 186 2.37 5.18 21.71
C ASP A 186 1.62 4.29 22.71
N THR A 187 0.53 3.64 22.31
CA THR A 187 -0.25 2.78 23.20
C THR A 187 0.50 1.51 23.57
N LEU A 188 0.32 1.04 24.81
CA LEU A 188 0.92 -0.21 25.28
C LEU A 188 0.51 -1.41 24.42
N SER A 189 -0.74 -1.43 23.94
CA SER A 189 -1.25 -2.50 23.07
C SER A 189 -0.53 -2.56 21.74
N TYR A 190 -0.26 -1.41 21.12
CA TYR A 190 0.50 -1.34 19.88
C TYR A 190 1.95 -1.77 20.10
N LYS A 191 2.61 -1.25 21.14
CA LYS A 191 4.00 -1.58 21.48
C LYS A 191 4.18 -3.09 21.75
N LEU A 192 3.23 -3.71 22.45
CA LEU A 192 3.25 -5.15 22.67
C LEU A 192 3.07 -5.95 21.38
N GLN A 193 2.15 -5.53 20.51
CA GLN A 193 1.94 -6.14 19.19
C GLN A 193 3.20 -6.05 18.32
N GLU A 194 3.88 -4.91 18.33
CA GLU A 194 5.15 -4.70 17.63
C GLU A 194 6.26 -5.61 18.18
N GLN A 195 6.46 -5.65 19.49
CA GLN A 195 7.49 -6.48 20.13
C GLN A 195 7.30 -7.96 19.83
N LEU A 196 6.07 -8.45 19.84
CA LEU A 196 5.74 -9.83 19.52
C LEU A 196 5.64 -10.12 18.02
N LYS A 197 5.85 -9.12 17.16
CA LYS A 197 5.78 -9.22 15.70
C LYS A 197 4.48 -9.86 15.21
N LEU A 198 3.35 -9.49 15.81
CA LEU A 198 2.05 -10.11 15.55
C LEU A 198 1.41 -9.65 14.24
N SER A 199 1.78 -8.47 13.73
CA SER A 199 1.31 -7.99 12.43
C SER A 199 1.94 -8.80 11.29
N SER A 200 1.14 -9.12 10.28
CA SER A 200 1.58 -9.92 9.13
C SER A 200 0.89 -9.45 7.85
N VAL A 201 1.59 -9.58 6.73
CA VAL A 201 1.01 -9.52 5.38
C VAL A 201 1.13 -10.90 4.78
N ILE A 202 0.02 -11.42 4.26
CA ILE A 202 -0.07 -12.76 3.69
C ILE A 202 -0.59 -12.74 2.26
N PHE A 203 -0.11 -13.67 1.47
CA PHE A 203 -0.51 -13.93 0.10
C PHE A 203 -0.99 -15.38 0.00
N PRO A 204 -2.31 -15.63 0.15
CA PRO A 204 -2.88 -16.95 -0.06
C PRO A 204 -2.95 -17.29 -1.55
N ASN A 205 -3.00 -18.59 -1.86
CA ASN A 205 -3.27 -19.10 -3.18
C ASN A 205 -4.40 -20.14 -3.19
N LEU A 206 -4.83 -20.55 -4.37
CA LEU A 206 -5.91 -21.53 -4.53
C LEU A 206 -5.50 -22.98 -4.23
N LEU A 207 -4.20 -23.24 -4.04
CA LEU A 207 -3.67 -24.55 -3.65
C LEU A 207 -3.69 -24.78 -2.14
N GLY A 208 -4.22 -23.82 -1.37
CA GLY A 208 -4.29 -23.90 0.09
C GLY A 208 -3.00 -23.51 0.80
N GLU A 209 -2.07 -22.89 0.08
CA GLU A 209 -0.82 -22.39 0.66
C GLU A 209 -0.93 -20.90 1.02
N VAL A 210 -0.14 -20.49 2.00
CA VAL A 210 -0.03 -19.10 2.43
C VAL A 210 1.45 -18.72 2.46
N TYR A 211 1.76 -17.64 1.77
CA TYR A 211 3.07 -17.02 1.73
C TYR A 211 2.98 -15.64 2.40
N GLY A 212 4.10 -15.08 2.81
CA GLY A 212 4.07 -13.75 3.43
C GLY A 212 5.17 -13.54 4.45
N MET A 213 4.99 -12.52 5.27
CA MET A 213 5.96 -12.18 6.30
C MET A 213 5.34 -11.40 7.46
N SER A 214 6.07 -11.38 8.58
CA SER A 214 5.75 -10.52 9.71
C SER A 214 6.15 -9.07 9.43
N ILE A 215 5.31 -8.14 9.90
CA ILE A 215 5.56 -6.70 9.84
C ILE A 215 5.94 -6.23 11.24
N PHE A 216 7.05 -5.52 11.37
CA PHE A 216 7.53 -4.95 12.63
C PHE A 216 8.35 -3.69 12.37
N GLN A 217 8.56 -2.88 13.41
CA GLN A 217 9.24 -1.57 13.34
C GLN A 217 8.58 -0.65 12.30
N PHE A 218 7.23 -0.67 12.28
CA PHE A 218 6.45 0.08 11.30
C PHE A 218 6.62 1.61 11.42
N GLN A 219 7.10 2.11 12.54
CA GLN A 219 7.38 3.55 12.70
C GLN A 219 8.66 3.99 11.98
N GLU A 220 9.57 3.05 11.64
CA GLU A 220 10.84 3.34 10.97
C GLU A 220 10.66 3.30 9.44
N ILE A 221 10.90 4.42 8.76
CA ILE A 221 10.73 4.53 7.31
C ILE A 221 11.60 3.54 6.53
N ASP A 222 12.85 3.35 6.96
CA ASP A 222 13.79 2.42 6.32
C ASP A 222 13.26 0.98 6.39
N LYS A 223 12.65 0.60 7.52
CA LYS A 223 12.03 -0.70 7.70
C LYS A 223 10.78 -0.90 6.84
N ARG A 224 9.94 0.12 6.75
CA ARG A 224 8.76 0.06 5.87
C ARG A 224 9.16 -0.10 4.41
N ILE A 225 10.18 0.63 3.94
CA ILE A 225 10.72 0.50 2.58
C ILE A 225 11.29 -0.92 2.37
N GLN A 226 12.06 -1.42 3.32
CA GLN A 226 12.62 -2.77 3.29
C GLN A 226 11.51 -3.82 3.20
N ILE A 227 10.49 -3.74 4.06
CA ILE A 227 9.32 -4.62 4.08
C ILE A 227 8.61 -4.60 2.71
N GLY A 228 8.35 -3.42 2.15
CA GLY A 228 7.72 -3.30 0.83
C GLY A 228 8.49 -4.02 -0.28
N LYS A 229 9.83 -3.90 -0.28
CA LYS A 229 10.69 -4.62 -1.23
C LYS A 229 10.69 -6.13 -1.01
N GLN A 230 10.64 -6.59 0.24
CA GLN A 230 10.53 -8.00 0.56
C GLN A 230 9.19 -8.58 0.14
N LEU A 231 8.09 -7.89 0.39
CA LEU A 231 6.75 -8.29 -0.09
C LEU A 231 6.70 -8.35 -1.61
N TYR A 232 7.34 -7.40 -2.30
CA TYR A 232 7.49 -7.45 -3.74
C TYR A 232 8.23 -8.70 -4.22
N SER A 233 9.35 -9.06 -3.58
CA SER A 233 10.12 -10.25 -3.97
C SER A 233 9.35 -11.56 -3.76
N ILE A 234 8.51 -11.66 -2.72
CA ILE A 234 7.60 -12.80 -2.51
C ILE A 234 6.56 -12.86 -3.65
N LEU A 235 5.87 -11.74 -3.88
CA LEU A 235 4.73 -11.67 -4.78
C LEU A 235 5.11 -11.89 -6.25
N PHE A 236 6.35 -11.52 -6.63
CA PHE A 236 6.88 -11.65 -7.98
C PHE A 236 7.96 -12.73 -8.11
N HIS A 237 8.01 -13.67 -7.15
CA HIS A 237 8.82 -14.87 -7.31
C HIS A 237 8.35 -15.67 -8.54
N GLU A 238 9.28 -16.14 -9.35
CA GLU A 238 8.99 -16.75 -10.66
C GLU A 238 8.02 -17.95 -10.57
N ASP A 239 8.18 -18.78 -9.55
CA ASP A 239 7.35 -19.97 -9.35
C ASP A 239 5.99 -19.67 -8.68
N LEU A 240 5.80 -18.51 -8.08
CA LEU A 240 4.64 -18.21 -7.22
C LEU A 240 3.71 -17.15 -7.81
N HIS A 241 4.22 -16.22 -8.60
CA HIS A 241 3.48 -15.07 -9.07
C HIS A 241 2.15 -15.43 -9.76
N HIS A 242 2.17 -16.46 -10.61
CA HIS A 242 0.97 -16.90 -11.32
C HIS A 242 -0.13 -17.38 -10.35
N LEU A 243 0.23 -18.05 -9.24
CA LEU A 243 -0.71 -18.53 -8.23
C LEU A 243 -1.43 -17.39 -7.52
N PHE A 244 -0.70 -16.31 -7.24
CA PHE A 244 -1.29 -15.10 -6.63
C PHE A 244 -2.19 -14.36 -7.62
N CYS A 245 -1.82 -14.32 -8.90
CA CYS A 245 -2.66 -13.75 -9.95
C CYS A 245 -3.97 -14.52 -10.12
N GLU A 246 -3.94 -15.85 -10.07
CA GLU A 246 -5.15 -16.70 -10.13
C GLU A 246 -6.04 -16.46 -8.92
N PHE A 247 -5.48 -16.45 -7.70
CA PHE A 247 -6.22 -16.12 -6.49
C PHE A 247 -6.90 -14.74 -6.60
N ALA A 248 -6.17 -13.72 -6.99
CA ALA A 248 -6.71 -12.38 -7.11
C ALA A 248 -7.84 -12.27 -8.13
N LYS A 249 -7.78 -13.03 -9.24
CA LYS A 249 -8.83 -13.06 -10.29
C LYS A 249 -10.09 -13.78 -9.83
N GLN A 250 -9.96 -14.88 -9.10
CA GLN A 250 -11.08 -15.76 -8.76
C GLN A 250 -11.76 -15.35 -7.44
N ILE A 251 -10.99 -14.82 -6.49
CA ILE A 251 -11.50 -14.47 -5.17
C ILE A 251 -11.81 -12.99 -5.08
N THR A 252 -13.10 -12.69 -5.02
CA THR A 252 -13.60 -11.33 -4.83
C THR A 252 -13.17 -10.81 -3.45
N HIS A 253 -12.61 -9.60 -3.40
CA HIS A 253 -12.23 -8.98 -2.14
C HIS A 253 -13.45 -8.38 -1.43
N SER A 254 -13.79 -8.93 -0.27
CA SER A 254 -14.86 -8.41 0.60
C SER A 254 -14.33 -7.66 1.84
N GLY A 255 -13.02 -7.71 2.06
CA GLY A 255 -12.34 -7.23 3.27
C GLY A 255 -12.42 -8.21 4.44
N SER A 256 -13.13 -9.33 4.31
CA SER A 256 -13.20 -10.38 5.33
C SER A 256 -12.14 -11.46 5.11
N ARG A 257 -11.60 -12.02 6.18
CA ARG A 257 -10.73 -13.22 6.10
C ARG A 257 -11.44 -14.44 5.53
N ASN A 258 -12.78 -14.47 5.59
CA ASN A 258 -13.58 -15.51 4.96
C ASN A 258 -13.32 -15.62 3.44
N ASP A 259 -12.76 -14.57 2.79
CA ASP A 259 -12.38 -14.61 1.37
C ASP A 259 -11.39 -15.76 1.07
N TYR A 260 -10.60 -16.22 2.05
CA TYR A 260 -9.56 -17.22 1.82
C TYR A 260 -9.48 -18.34 2.87
N GLU A 261 -10.08 -18.18 4.06
CA GLU A 261 -9.88 -19.11 5.20
C GLU A 261 -10.25 -20.56 4.85
N GLU A 262 -11.37 -20.77 4.17
CA GLU A 262 -11.80 -22.11 3.75
C GLU A 262 -10.80 -22.72 2.74
N ILE A 263 -10.33 -21.91 1.77
CA ILE A 263 -9.41 -22.34 0.73
C ILE A 263 -8.09 -22.83 1.33
N VAL A 264 -7.56 -22.09 2.31
CA VAL A 264 -6.29 -22.43 2.94
C VAL A 264 -6.44 -23.38 4.15
N GLY A 265 -7.67 -23.79 4.48
CA GLY A 265 -7.95 -24.69 5.62
C GLY A 265 -7.69 -24.03 6.97
N PHE A 266 -7.97 -22.74 7.11
CA PHE A 266 -7.95 -22.05 8.41
C PHE A 266 -9.29 -22.20 9.14
N PRO A 267 -9.26 -22.12 10.49
CA PRO A 267 -10.51 -21.97 11.25
C PRO A 267 -11.27 -20.72 10.80
N THR A 268 -12.56 -20.84 10.63
CA THR A 268 -13.40 -19.71 10.23
C THR A 268 -13.42 -18.65 11.33
N SER A 269 -12.96 -17.44 10.99
CA SER A 269 -12.89 -16.30 11.90
C SER A 269 -14.27 -15.67 12.16
N ASN A 270 -15.26 -15.90 11.28
CA ASN A 270 -16.56 -15.23 11.26
C ASN A 270 -16.43 -13.69 11.19
N ASN A 271 -15.40 -13.19 10.56
CA ASN A 271 -15.19 -11.76 10.39
C ASN A 271 -16.26 -11.18 9.42
N PRO A 272 -16.83 -10.01 9.72
CA PRO A 272 -17.79 -9.37 8.83
C PRO A 272 -17.13 -8.91 7.53
N LYS A 273 -17.94 -8.64 6.50
CA LYS A 273 -17.46 -7.93 5.32
C LYS A 273 -17.24 -6.45 5.66
N LEU A 274 -16.24 -5.83 5.03
CA LEU A 274 -15.86 -4.46 5.34
C LEU A 274 -17.02 -3.46 5.20
N ARG A 275 -17.79 -3.56 4.12
CA ARG A 275 -18.91 -2.66 3.84
C ARG A 275 -20.14 -2.86 4.72
N ASP A 276 -20.20 -3.99 5.45
CA ASP A 276 -21.30 -4.26 6.39
C ASP A 276 -21.08 -3.54 7.73
N VAL A 277 -19.82 -3.20 8.06
CA VAL A 277 -19.45 -2.67 9.38
C VAL A 277 -18.83 -1.28 9.36
N TYR A 278 -18.26 -0.86 8.23
CA TYR A 278 -17.63 0.45 8.11
C TYR A 278 -18.29 1.32 7.04
N PRO A 279 -18.68 2.56 7.38
CA PRO A 279 -19.13 3.53 6.39
C PRO A 279 -17.96 4.06 5.56
N ILE A 280 -18.27 4.61 4.40
CA ILE A 280 -17.30 5.39 3.63
C ILE A 280 -16.90 6.63 4.44
N ILE A 281 -15.59 6.80 4.66
CA ILE A 281 -15.05 7.94 5.40
C ILE A 281 -14.64 9.04 4.40
N PRO A 282 -15.24 10.24 4.51
CA PRO A 282 -14.82 11.36 3.70
C PRO A 282 -13.46 11.89 4.18
N HIS A 283 -12.44 11.73 3.37
CA HIS A 283 -11.12 12.28 3.63
C HIS A 283 -10.91 13.59 2.89
N LYS A 284 -10.22 14.51 3.55
CA LYS A 284 -9.72 15.74 2.92
C LYS A 284 -8.21 15.66 2.81
N ARG A 285 -7.69 16.06 1.65
CA ARG A 285 -6.24 16.21 1.48
C ARG A 285 -5.81 17.43 2.31
N THR A 286 -4.97 17.21 3.30
CA THR A 286 -4.22 18.28 3.94
C THR A 286 -3.24 18.87 2.93
N LYS A 287 -2.72 20.07 3.17
CA LYS A 287 -1.84 20.78 2.25
C LYS A 287 -0.86 19.82 1.56
N SER A 288 -0.82 19.90 0.23
CA SER A 288 0.17 19.18 -0.57
C SER A 288 1.57 19.60 -0.11
N PHE A 289 2.41 18.63 0.22
CA PHE A 289 3.83 18.89 0.43
C PHE A 289 4.63 17.94 -0.48
N ASP A 290 5.65 18.46 -1.12
CA ASP A 290 6.63 17.62 -1.79
C ASP A 290 7.64 17.17 -0.73
N TRP A 291 7.67 15.88 -0.41
CA TRP A 291 8.58 15.32 0.59
C TRP A 291 10.03 15.29 0.11
N TYR A 292 10.21 15.34 -1.23
CA TYR A 292 11.49 15.10 -1.84
C TYR A 292 12.45 16.28 -1.71
N ASN A 293 13.53 16.07 -1.01
CA ASN A 293 14.69 16.95 -0.97
C ASN A 293 15.97 16.12 -0.76
N SER A 294 17.13 16.72 -1.00
CA SER A 294 18.43 16.05 -0.90
C SER A 294 18.80 15.59 0.52
N THR A 295 18.14 16.10 1.56
CA THR A 295 18.40 15.73 2.96
C THR A 295 17.57 14.55 3.43
N VAL A 296 16.43 14.30 2.82
CA VAL A 296 15.51 13.19 3.16
C VAL A 296 15.82 11.95 2.35
N PHE A 297 16.13 12.13 1.06
CA PHE A 297 16.34 10.99 0.15
C PHE A 297 17.67 10.28 0.44
N GLN A 298 17.60 8.94 0.55
CA GLN A 298 18.78 8.09 0.76
C GLN A 298 18.97 7.13 -0.43
N GLN A 299 20.14 7.17 -1.07
CA GLN A 299 20.45 6.24 -2.16
C GLN A 299 20.43 4.77 -1.73
N GLY A 300 20.69 4.50 -0.45
CA GLY A 300 20.63 3.17 0.15
C GLY A 300 19.24 2.49 0.03
N TRP A 301 18.17 3.27 -0.15
CA TRP A 301 16.83 2.73 -0.36
C TRP A 301 16.67 1.91 -1.65
N TYR A 302 17.56 2.09 -2.64
CA TYR A 302 17.60 1.28 -3.86
C TYR A 302 18.41 -0.01 -3.74
N LYS A 303 19.06 -0.25 -2.60
CA LYS A 303 19.80 -1.51 -2.39
C LYS A 303 18.86 -2.68 -2.53
N LYS A 304 19.27 -3.68 -3.35
CA LYS A 304 18.50 -4.93 -3.49
C LYS A 304 18.49 -5.67 -2.15
N GLU A 305 17.33 -6.14 -1.77
CA GLU A 305 17.20 -7.09 -0.65
C GLU A 305 17.42 -8.49 -1.20
N HIS A 306 18.28 -9.27 -0.54
CA HIS A 306 18.37 -10.70 -0.76
C HIS A 306 17.36 -11.36 0.17
N TYR A 307 16.44 -12.11 -0.39
CA TYR A 307 15.44 -12.80 0.38
C TYR A 307 15.80 -14.30 0.48
N SER A 308 15.64 -14.90 1.67
CA SER A 308 15.80 -16.34 1.85
C SER A 308 14.57 -17.08 1.35
N ASP A 309 14.73 -18.31 0.85
CA ASP A 309 13.69 -19.16 0.24
C ASP A 309 12.52 -19.59 1.16
N GLN A 310 12.43 -19.04 2.39
CA GLN A 310 11.39 -19.40 3.35
C GLN A 310 10.16 -18.48 3.23
N PHE A 311 9.45 -18.62 2.12
CA PHE A 311 8.23 -17.82 1.89
C PHE A 311 6.96 -18.46 2.48
N LYS A 312 6.96 -19.77 2.77
CA LYS A 312 5.81 -20.45 3.37
C LYS A 312 5.57 -19.92 4.76
N PHE A 313 4.38 -19.37 4.99
CA PHE A 313 4.08 -18.60 6.20
C PHE A 313 2.83 -19.11 6.95
N LYS A 314 2.20 -20.17 6.47
CA LYS A 314 0.93 -20.70 6.99
C LYS A 314 0.98 -20.99 8.49
N GLU A 315 1.91 -21.81 8.93
CA GLU A 315 2.05 -22.21 10.33
C GLU A 315 2.43 -21.03 11.23
N THR A 316 3.38 -20.21 10.78
CA THR A 316 3.79 -19.01 11.51
C THR A 316 2.63 -18.03 11.68
N PHE A 317 1.79 -17.89 10.66
CA PHE A 317 0.64 -17.01 10.72
C PHE A 317 -0.41 -17.51 11.71
N LEU A 318 -0.75 -18.80 11.69
CA LEU A 318 -1.69 -19.40 12.65
C LEU A 318 -1.21 -19.26 14.08
N MET A 319 0.05 -19.60 14.36
CA MET A 319 0.64 -19.44 15.69
C MET A 319 0.54 -17.99 16.20
N LYS A 320 0.76 -17.01 15.34
CA LYS A 320 0.64 -15.59 15.71
C LYS A 320 -0.81 -15.17 15.94
N GLN A 321 -1.74 -15.69 15.16
CA GLN A 321 -3.17 -15.44 15.40
C GLN A 321 -3.58 -16.00 16.76
N ASP A 322 -3.21 -17.23 17.08
CA ASP A 322 -3.52 -17.87 18.36
C ASP A 322 -2.93 -17.09 19.55
N LEU A 323 -1.68 -16.63 19.41
CA LEU A 323 -1.05 -15.77 20.41
C LEU A 323 -1.79 -14.45 20.59
N MET A 324 -2.15 -13.77 19.48
CA MET A 324 -2.93 -12.54 19.53
C MET A 324 -4.27 -12.75 20.22
N MET A 325 -5.00 -13.79 19.86
CA MET A 325 -6.30 -14.11 20.47
C MET A 325 -6.17 -14.41 21.97
N SER A 326 -5.11 -15.10 22.37
CA SER A 326 -4.82 -15.39 23.78
C SER A 326 -4.54 -14.11 24.59
N LEU A 327 -3.77 -13.19 24.02
CA LEU A 327 -3.50 -11.88 24.64
C LEU A 327 -4.76 -11.02 24.78
N LEU A 328 -5.63 -11.00 23.77
CA LEU A 328 -6.90 -10.27 23.82
C LEU A 328 -7.83 -10.86 24.88
N LYS A 329 -7.91 -12.20 25.00
CA LYS A 329 -8.68 -12.89 26.05
C LYS A 329 -8.14 -12.54 27.43
N MET A 330 -6.83 -12.63 27.67
CA MET A 330 -6.23 -12.23 28.96
C MET A 330 -6.60 -10.78 29.30
N LYS A 331 -6.45 -9.86 28.36
CA LYS A 331 -6.78 -8.45 28.57
C LYS A 331 -8.26 -8.22 28.90
N SER A 332 -9.18 -9.04 28.38
CA SER A 332 -10.60 -8.98 28.71
C SER A 332 -10.94 -9.39 30.13
N LEU A 333 -10.09 -10.23 30.76
CA LEU A 333 -10.27 -10.66 32.14
C LEU A 333 -9.87 -9.60 33.19
N PHE A 334 -9.10 -8.60 32.78
CA PHE A 334 -8.64 -7.50 33.63
C PHE A 334 -9.39 -6.16 33.38
N LYS A 335 -10.45 -6.18 32.59
CA LYS A 335 -11.41 -5.08 32.44
C LYS A 335 -12.59 -5.26 33.40
#